data_edfa5537d8fc01a71dc9309f9dd1ff3c
#
_entry.id   edfa5537d8fc01a71dc9309f9dd1ff3c
#
_cell.length_a   1.000
_cell.length_b   1.000
_cell.length_c   1.000
_cell.angle_alpha   90.00
_cell.angle_beta   90.00
_cell.angle_gamma   90.00
#
_symmetry.space_group_name_H-M   'P 1'
#
loop_
_entity.id
_entity.type
_entity.pdbx_description
1 polymer ?
#
loop_
_entity_poly.entity_id
_entity_poly.type
_entity_poly.pdbx_seq_one_letter_code
_entity_poly.pdbx_strand_id
1 'polypeptide(L)'
;MKAPPLKAPAVSITCQDLTLRFPVYGVDAKSLKKHLAKITVGGKLGRHHGSTDVTALSNLNLQLKAGDRLGLIGHNGSGKTTLLRALSGAYESDEGSIEVQGHIAALLDLNLGIDPTATGYDNIRLRGRIAGLTSKQVDERMDEIAEFSGLGPFLAMPVKTYSAGMQARLAFAAATAVEADVLLMDEWIAVGDAEFQKLAHKRLLKLVERAGILVLASHDTELLRLYCNKVMRLEGGVASPVTDIKKLDELMAD
;
A
#
# COMPACT_ATOMS: atom_id res chain seq x y z
N MET A 1 -8.34 -41.23 -15.96
CA MET A 1 -7.24 -40.45 -15.38
C MET A 1 -7.80 -39.11 -14.90
N LYS A 2 -7.84 -38.86 -13.58
CA LYS A 2 -8.20 -37.55 -13.04
C LYS A 2 -6.99 -36.63 -13.24
N ALA A 3 -7.20 -35.47 -13.87
CA ALA A 3 -6.19 -34.43 -13.96
C ALA A 3 -5.70 -34.08 -12.55
N PRO A 4 -4.38 -33.86 -12.33
CA PRO A 4 -3.89 -33.42 -11.04
C PRO A 4 -4.54 -32.09 -10.68
N PRO A 5 -4.85 -31.84 -9.40
CA PRO A 5 -5.41 -30.57 -8.98
C PRO A 5 -4.42 -29.46 -9.38
N LEU A 6 -4.94 -28.42 -10.07
CA LEU A 6 -4.20 -27.20 -10.35
C LEU A 6 -3.66 -26.67 -9.02
N LYS A 7 -2.33 -26.68 -8.84
CA LYS A 7 -1.70 -26.01 -7.70
C LYS A 7 -2.16 -24.55 -7.73
N ALA A 8 -2.75 -24.10 -6.63
CA ALA A 8 -3.01 -22.67 -6.46
C ALA A 8 -1.72 -21.89 -6.82
N PRO A 9 -1.81 -20.81 -7.59
CA PRO A 9 -0.63 -20.04 -7.97
C PRO A 9 0.15 -19.67 -6.71
N ALA A 10 1.46 -19.92 -6.73
CA ALA A 10 2.32 -19.62 -5.59
C ALA A 10 2.36 -18.11 -5.40
N VAL A 11 1.85 -17.61 -4.27
CA VAL A 11 1.91 -16.18 -3.92
C VAL A 11 3.35 -15.80 -3.64
N SER A 12 3.87 -14.81 -4.35
CA SER A 12 5.25 -14.34 -4.18
C SER A 12 5.44 -12.88 -4.58
N ILE A 13 6.46 -12.25 -4.00
CA ILE A 13 6.98 -10.94 -4.42
C ILE A 13 8.48 -11.10 -4.64
N THR A 14 8.97 -10.66 -5.81
CA THR A 14 10.39 -10.65 -6.14
C THR A 14 10.76 -9.30 -6.74
N CYS A 15 11.75 -8.62 -6.14
CA CYS A 15 12.39 -7.46 -6.72
C CYS A 15 13.88 -7.79 -6.91
N GLN A 16 14.42 -7.49 -8.10
CA GLN A 16 15.83 -7.69 -8.44
C GLN A 16 16.41 -6.36 -8.90
N ASP A 17 17.40 -5.86 -8.15
CA ASP A 17 18.13 -4.61 -8.42
C ASP A 17 17.22 -3.42 -8.74
N LEU A 18 16.06 -3.37 -8.07
CA LEU A 18 15.01 -2.39 -8.31
C LEU A 18 15.52 -0.98 -8.05
N THR A 19 15.48 -0.15 -9.07
CA THR A 19 15.77 1.29 -8.99
C THR A 19 14.61 2.09 -9.57
N LEU A 20 14.18 3.12 -8.81
CA LEU A 20 13.12 4.05 -9.20
C LEU A 20 13.60 5.48 -9.07
N ARG A 21 13.39 6.28 -10.14
CA ARG A 21 13.76 7.70 -10.22
C ARG A 21 12.53 8.53 -10.58
N PHE A 22 12.46 9.70 -10.01
CA PHE A 22 11.43 10.68 -10.36
C PHE A 22 12.06 11.95 -10.91
N PRO A 23 11.69 12.37 -12.14
CA PRO A 23 12.21 13.60 -12.74
C PRO A 23 11.69 14.82 -11.99
N VAL A 24 12.58 15.77 -11.72
CA VAL A 24 12.23 17.07 -11.12
C VAL A 24 12.25 18.13 -12.19
N TYR A 25 11.07 18.64 -12.51
CA TYR A 25 10.90 19.70 -13.50
C TYR A 25 10.96 21.09 -12.87
N GLY A 26 11.60 22.04 -13.55
CA GLY A 26 11.50 23.47 -13.24
C GLY A 26 12.31 23.97 -12.03
N VAL A 27 13.23 23.16 -11.48
CA VAL A 27 14.07 23.59 -10.35
C VAL A 27 15.56 23.44 -10.72
N ASP A 28 16.32 24.54 -10.58
CA ASP A 28 17.79 24.48 -10.71
C ASP A 28 18.37 23.52 -9.66
N ALA A 29 19.17 22.54 -10.13
CA ALA A 29 19.80 21.52 -9.29
C ALA A 29 20.59 22.11 -8.08
N LYS A 30 21.09 23.36 -8.21
CA LYS A 30 21.78 24.07 -7.13
C LYS A 30 20.82 24.56 -6.03
N SER A 31 19.59 24.94 -6.38
CA SER A 31 18.57 25.38 -5.43
C SER A 31 18.00 24.20 -4.66
N LEU A 32 17.73 23.09 -5.34
CA LEU A 32 17.25 21.83 -4.71
C LEU A 32 18.28 21.27 -3.72
N LYS A 33 19.56 21.21 -4.07
CA LYS A 33 20.63 20.78 -3.14
C LYS A 33 20.66 21.60 -1.86
N LYS A 34 20.46 22.92 -1.92
CA LYS A 34 20.41 23.79 -0.74
C LYS A 34 19.16 23.56 0.13
N HIS A 35 18.01 23.26 -0.48
CA HIS A 35 16.76 22.98 0.26
C HIS A 35 16.73 21.57 0.84
N LEU A 36 17.19 20.56 0.10
CA LEU A 36 17.24 19.17 0.57
C LEU A 36 18.32 18.93 1.62
N ALA A 37 19.43 19.68 1.59
CA ALA A 37 20.45 19.64 2.66
C ALA A 37 19.93 20.23 4.00
N LYS A 38 18.83 20.99 4.00
CA LYS A 38 18.18 21.52 5.21
C LYS A 38 17.00 20.69 5.69
N ILE A 39 16.45 19.82 4.83
CA ILE A 39 15.33 18.94 5.16
C ILE A 39 15.89 17.53 5.04
N THR A 40 15.79 16.73 6.11
CA THR A 40 16.20 15.32 6.13
C THR A 40 15.26 14.50 5.24
N VAL A 41 15.25 14.78 3.93
CA VAL A 41 14.49 14.03 2.93
C VAL A 41 15.45 13.02 2.31
N GLY A 42 15.21 11.74 2.56
CA GLY A 42 15.96 10.66 1.96
C GLY A 42 15.74 10.62 0.44
N GLY A 43 16.81 10.63 -0.29
CA GLY A 43 16.85 10.50 -1.74
C GLY A 43 18.18 11.01 -2.28
N LYS A 44 18.81 10.28 -3.23
CA LYS A 44 20.04 10.72 -3.90
C LYS A 44 19.67 11.50 -5.16
N LEU A 45 20.13 12.77 -5.24
CA LEU A 45 20.02 13.57 -6.47
C LEU A 45 21.03 13.11 -7.52
N GLY A 46 20.56 12.71 -8.68
CA GLY A 46 21.33 12.37 -9.85
C GLY A 46 21.04 13.31 -11.03
N ARG A 47 21.86 13.28 -12.08
CA ARG A 47 21.57 13.84 -13.39
C ARG A 47 21.53 12.69 -14.39
N HIS A 48 20.40 12.46 -15.01
CA HIS A 48 20.25 11.54 -16.12
C HIS A 48 19.66 12.29 -17.31
N HIS A 49 20.28 12.19 -18.48
CA HIS A 49 19.82 12.83 -19.74
C HIS A 49 19.47 14.33 -19.65
N GLY A 50 20.19 15.13 -18.82
CA GLY A 50 19.97 16.58 -18.73
C GLY A 50 18.88 17.04 -17.77
N SER A 51 18.11 16.13 -17.15
CA SER A 51 17.17 16.39 -16.05
C SER A 51 17.81 16.15 -14.68
N THR A 52 17.26 16.77 -13.66
CA THR A 52 17.60 16.47 -12.27
C THR A 52 16.62 15.44 -11.76
N ASP A 53 17.10 14.24 -11.40
CA ASP A 53 16.25 13.15 -10.93
C ASP A 53 16.47 12.90 -9.44
N VAL A 54 15.41 12.56 -8.73
CA VAL A 54 15.46 12.04 -7.36
C VAL A 54 15.34 10.53 -7.42
N THR A 55 16.40 9.83 -7.00
CA THR A 55 16.37 8.37 -6.83
C THR A 55 15.62 8.05 -5.53
N ALA A 56 14.43 7.49 -5.66
CA ALA A 56 13.57 7.14 -4.53
C ALA A 56 13.83 5.72 -4.00
N LEU A 57 14.24 4.80 -4.88
CA LEU A 57 14.73 3.46 -4.54
C LEU A 57 15.98 3.16 -5.36
N SER A 58 16.96 2.49 -4.77
CA SER A 58 18.25 2.20 -5.38
C SER A 58 18.69 0.76 -5.11
N ASN A 59 18.83 -0.04 -6.18
CA ASN A 59 19.33 -1.43 -6.14
C ASN A 59 18.66 -2.31 -5.07
N LEU A 60 17.33 -2.17 -4.91
CA LEU A 60 16.58 -2.89 -3.90
C LEU A 60 16.34 -4.33 -4.34
N ASN A 61 16.73 -5.27 -3.47
CA ASN A 61 16.47 -6.69 -3.63
C ASN A 61 15.51 -7.17 -2.55
N LEU A 62 14.41 -7.83 -2.95
CA LEU A 62 13.38 -8.33 -2.05
C LEU A 62 12.84 -9.66 -2.55
N GLN A 63 12.73 -10.64 -1.67
CA GLN A 63 12.05 -11.89 -1.97
C GLN A 63 11.14 -12.29 -0.82
N LEU A 64 9.83 -12.38 -1.11
CA LEU A 64 8.80 -12.83 -0.16
C LEU A 64 8.01 -13.98 -0.78
N LYS A 65 7.56 -14.88 0.09
CA LYS A 65 6.74 -16.05 -0.24
C LYS A 65 5.50 -16.11 0.66
N ALA A 66 4.57 -16.96 0.34
CA ALA A 66 3.39 -17.19 1.18
C ALA A 66 3.78 -17.46 2.64
N GLY A 67 3.09 -16.78 3.57
CA GLY A 67 3.36 -16.76 5.01
C GLY A 67 4.32 -15.64 5.46
N ASP A 68 4.98 -14.92 4.54
CA ASP A 68 5.83 -13.81 4.90
C ASP A 68 4.99 -12.57 5.22
N ARG A 69 5.33 -11.92 6.33
CA ARG A 69 4.73 -10.69 6.84
C ARG A 69 5.84 -9.69 7.11
N LEU A 70 6.07 -8.79 6.15
CA LEU A 70 7.19 -7.85 6.16
C LEU A 70 6.78 -6.52 6.77
N GLY A 71 7.45 -6.12 7.84
CA GLY A 71 7.43 -4.75 8.37
C GLY A 71 8.46 -3.87 7.65
N LEU A 72 8.04 -2.72 7.17
CA LEU A 72 8.93 -1.69 6.62
C LEU A 72 9.13 -0.58 7.63
N ILE A 73 10.38 -0.32 8.02
CA ILE A 73 10.77 0.78 8.90
C ILE A 73 11.66 1.78 8.19
N GLY A 74 11.76 2.98 8.74
CA GLY A 74 12.57 4.08 8.22
C GLY A 74 11.88 5.42 8.41
N HIS A 75 12.65 6.50 8.36
CA HIS A 75 12.13 7.87 8.52
C HIS A 75 11.17 8.28 7.37
N ASN A 76 10.48 9.40 7.52
CA ASN A 76 9.64 9.95 6.45
C ASN A 76 10.51 10.31 5.24
N GLY A 77 10.04 9.94 4.03
CA GLY A 77 10.82 10.11 2.81
C GLY A 77 11.91 9.06 2.57
N SER A 78 12.02 8.00 3.38
CA SER A 78 13.01 6.93 3.16
C SER A 78 12.71 6.03 1.95
N GLY A 79 11.49 6.08 1.38
CA GLY A 79 11.08 5.27 0.22
C GLY A 79 10.01 4.21 0.50
N LYS A 80 9.49 4.08 1.75
CA LYS A 80 8.49 3.05 2.11
C LYS A 80 7.23 3.09 1.23
N THR A 81 6.58 4.25 1.17
CA THR A 81 5.39 4.46 0.32
C THR A 81 5.70 4.24 -1.16
N THR A 82 6.89 4.63 -1.61
CA THR A 82 7.34 4.42 -3.00
C THR A 82 7.48 2.93 -3.29
N LEU A 83 8.08 2.15 -2.39
CA LEU A 83 8.18 0.70 -2.54
C LEU A 83 6.78 0.05 -2.57
N LEU A 84 5.90 0.41 -1.64
CA LEU A 84 4.53 -0.12 -1.63
C LEU A 84 3.77 0.19 -2.92
N ARG A 85 3.90 1.41 -3.46
CA ARG A 85 3.30 1.79 -4.76
C ARG A 85 3.93 1.03 -5.93
N ALA A 86 5.24 0.79 -5.91
CA ALA A 86 5.90 -0.02 -6.91
C ALA A 86 5.39 -1.48 -6.88
N LEU A 87 5.29 -2.07 -5.69
CA LEU A 87 4.73 -3.42 -5.51
C LEU A 87 3.26 -3.52 -5.92
N SER A 88 2.49 -2.43 -5.80
CA SER A 88 1.09 -2.40 -6.28
C SER A 88 0.95 -2.24 -7.80
N GLY A 89 2.06 -2.09 -8.53
CA GLY A 89 2.05 -1.85 -9.97
C GLY A 89 1.77 -0.41 -10.39
N ALA A 90 1.75 0.54 -9.43
CA ALA A 90 1.54 1.96 -9.74
C ALA A 90 2.77 2.63 -10.38
N TYR A 91 3.96 2.04 -10.24
CA TYR A 91 5.20 2.52 -10.84
C TYR A 91 5.92 1.38 -11.54
N GLU A 92 6.42 1.66 -12.74
CA GLU A 92 7.36 0.78 -13.45
C GLU A 92 8.78 1.05 -12.94
N SER A 93 9.64 0.03 -12.97
CA SER A 93 11.04 0.15 -12.60
C SER A 93 11.85 0.84 -13.70
N ASP A 94 12.73 1.80 -13.33
CA ASP A 94 13.71 2.35 -14.27
C ASP A 94 14.84 1.36 -14.57
N GLU A 95 15.24 0.60 -13.54
CA GLU A 95 16.23 -0.47 -13.64
C GLU A 95 15.81 -1.65 -12.76
N GLY A 96 16.21 -2.85 -13.13
CA GLY A 96 15.85 -4.07 -12.45
C GLY A 96 14.45 -4.55 -12.78
N SER A 97 13.84 -5.32 -11.88
CA SER A 97 12.51 -5.89 -12.12
C SER A 97 11.69 -6.02 -10.84
N ILE A 98 10.35 -6.00 -11.01
CA ILE A 98 9.37 -6.31 -9.98
C ILE A 98 8.45 -7.39 -10.53
N GLU A 99 8.30 -8.47 -9.79
CA GLU A 99 7.34 -9.53 -10.09
C GLU A 99 6.51 -9.82 -8.84
N VAL A 100 5.17 -9.70 -8.96
CA VAL A 100 4.22 -10.05 -7.90
C VAL A 100 3.25 -11.09 -8.46
N GLN A 101 3.19 -12.25 -7.81
CA GLN A 101 2.25 -13.32 -8.13
C GLN A 101 1.17 -13.37 -7.07
N GLY A 102 -0.09 -13.24 -7.50
CA GLY A 102 -1.28 -13.17 -6.65
C GLY A 102 -2.05 -11.88 -6.83
N HIS A 103 -3.26 -11.84 -6.28
CA HIS A 103 -4.11 -10.65 -6.29
C HIS A 103 -3.67 -9.66 -5.21
N ILE A 104 -3.43 -8.41 -5.61
CA ILE A 104 -2.93 -7.36 -4.70
C ILE A 104 -4.08 -6.50 -4.20
N ALA A 105 -4.19 -6.32 -2.87
CA ALA A 105 -4.94 -5.21 -2.28
C ALA A 105 -3.95 -4.21 -1.68
N ALA A 106 -4.01 -2.98 -2.16
CA ALA A 106 -3.17 -1.87 -1.70
C ALA A 106 -4.01 -0.87 -0.90
N LEU A 107 -3.83 -0.87 0.42
CA LEU A 107 -4.47 0.07 1.34
C LEU A 107 -3.51 1.23 1.63
N LEU A 108 -3.09 1.95 0.58
CA LEU A 108 -2.09 3.03 0.66
C LEU A 108 -2.76 4.41 0.75
N ASP A 109 -3.85 4.59 0.03
CA ASP A 109 -4.67 5.79 0.03
C ASP A 109 -6.14 5.38 -0.13
N LEU A 110 -6.89 5.50 0.94
CA LEU A 110 -8.31 5.13 0.95
C LEU A 110 -9.16 6.02 0.04
N ASN A 111 -8.74 7.26 -0.20
CA ASN A 111 -9.50 8.21 -1.03
C ASN A 111 -9.17 8.09 -2.52
N LEU A 112 -8.14 7.33 -2.87
CA LEU A 112 -7.77 7.12 -4.28
C LEU A 112 -8.95 6.53 -5.07
N GLY A 113 -9.32 7.18 -6.17
CA GLY A 113 -10.42 6.74 -7.05
C GLY A 113 -11.82 7.04 -6.51
N ILE A 114 -11.97 7.93 -5.53
CA ILE A 114 -13.28 8.49 -5.13
C ILE A 114 -13.64 9.65 -6.07
N ASP A 115 -14.79 9.55 -6.74
CA ASP A 115 -15.39 10.65 -7.49
C ASP A 115 -16.40 11.40 -6.61
N PRO A 116 -16.10 12.66 -6.22
CA PRO A 116 -16.98 13.43 -5.36
C PRO A 116 -18.35 13.74 -5.99
N THR A 117 -18.46 13.70 -7.31
CA THR A 117 -19.69 14.05 -8.06
C THR A 117 -20.61 12.84 -8.23
N ALA A 118 -20.07 11.64 -8.12
CA ALA A 118 -20.81 10.38 -8.20
C ALA A 118 -21.44 10.01 -6.84
N THR A 119 -22.42 9.13 -6.87
CA THR A 119 -23.08 8.60 -5.66
C THR A 119 -22.16 7.66 -4.88
N GLY A 120 -22.51 7.36 -3.62
CA GLY A 120 -21.79 6.34 -2.84
C GLY A 120 -21.81 4.97 -3.54
N TYR A 121 -22.93 4.55 -4.10
CA TYR A 121 -23.03 3.29 -4.86
C TYR A 121 -22.13 3.28 -6.10
N ASP A 122 -22.06 4.38 -6.85
CA ASP A 122 -21.18 4.47 -8.02
C ASP A 122 -19.70 4.43 -7.62
N ASN A 123 -19.35 5.05 -6.49
CA ASN A 123 -18.00 4.98 -5.95
C ASN A 123 -17.62 3.56 -5.49
N ILE A 124 -18.55 2.80 -4.89
CA ILE A 124 -18.32 1.38 -4.58
C ILE A 124 -18.03 0.60 -5.87
N ARG A 125 -18.82 0.83 -6.94
CA ARG A 125 -18.59 0.17 -8.24
C ARG A 125 -17.24 0.56 -8.83
N LEU A 126 -16.91 1.85 -8.83
CA LEU A 126 -15.64 2.35 -9.34
C LEU A 126 -14.45 1.73 -8.63
N ARG A 127 -14.48 1.71 -7.29
CA ARG A 127 -13.42 1.13 -6.45
C ARG A 127 -13.28 -0.38 -6.67
N GLY A 128 -14.39 -1.10 -6.75
CA GLY A 128 -14.38 -2.54 -7.05
C GLY A 128 -13.72 -2.84 -8.41
N ARG A 129 -13.99 -2.02 -9.43
CA ARG A 129 -13.36 -2.16 -10.75
C ARG A 129 -11.86 -1.84 -10.73
N ILE A 130 -11.46 -0.78 -10.02
CA ILE A 130 -10.04 -0.45 -9.81
C ILE A 130 -9.31 -1.60 -9.12
N ALA A 131 -9.98 -2.27 -8.17
CA ALA A 131 -9.47 -3.46 -7.51
C ALA A 131 -9.54 -4.74 -8.35
N GLY A 132 -9.88 -4.65 -9.65
CA GLY A 132 -9.87 -5.78 -10.58
C GLY A 132 -11.13 -6.66 -10.56
N LEU A 133 -12.19 -6.27 -9.83
CA LEU A 133 -13.46 -7.01 -9.83
C LEU A 133 -14.27 -6.77 -11.10
N THR A 134 -14.96 -7.79 -11.58
CA THR A 134 -15.99 -7.64 -12.60
C THR A 134 -17.22 -6.92 -12.02
N SER A 135 -18.05 -6.32 -12.90
CA SER A 135 -19.28 -5.65 -12.46
C SER A 135 -20.18 -6.59 -11.65
N LYS A 136 -20.30 -7.85 -12.06
CA LYS A 136 -21.08 -8.89 -11.36
C LYS A 136 -20.55 -9.13 -9.94
N GLN A 137 -19.25 -9.29 -9.78
CA GLN A 137 -18.62 -9.49 -8.46
C GLN A 137 -18.80 -8.29 -7.55
N VAL A 138 -18.82 -7.08 -8.10
CA VAL A 138 -19.09 -5.86 -7.32
C VAL A 138 -20.55 -5.82 -6.87
N ASP A 139 -21.49 -6.10 -7.80
CA ASP A 139 -22.92 -6.08 -7.49
C ASP A 139 -23.29 -7.16 -6.46
N GLU A 140 -22.67 -8.35 -6.50
CA GLU A 140 -22.84 -9.41 -5.49
C GLU A 140 -22.37 -9.00 -4.08
N ARG A 141 -21.46 -8.05 -3.97
CA ARG A 141 -20.94 -7.53 -2.69
C ARG A 141 -21.53 -6.19 -2.28
N MET A 142 -22.35 -5.60 -3.12
CA MET A 142 -22.88 -4.24 -2.93
C MET A 142 -23.59 -4.09 -1.59
N ASP A 143 -24.48 -5.02 -1.26
CA ASP A 143 -25.27 -4.96 -0.03
C ASP A 143 -24.38 -5.08 1.21
N GLU A 144 -23.38 -5.97 1.20
CA GLU A 144 -22.40 -6.12 2.28
C GLU A 144 -21.59 -4.84 2.50
N ILE A 145 -21.11 -4.23 1.40
CA ILE A 145 -20.31 -2.98 1.47
C ILE A 145 -21.19 -1.83 1.98
N ALA A 146 -22.41 -1.72 1.48
CA ALA A 146 -23.37 -0.70 1.88
C ALA A 146 -23.70 -0.81 3.36
N GLU A 147 -24.03 -2.01 3.86
CA GLU A 147 -24.31 -2.29 5.26
C GLU A 147 -23.10 -1.97 6.15
N PHE A 148 -21.92 -2.45 5.76
CA PHE A 148 -20.69 -2.21 6.52
C PHE A 148 -20.36 -0.72 6.64
N SER A 149 -20.59 0.08 5.59
CA SER A 149 -20.33 1.53 5.60
C SER A 149 -21.20 2.26 6.63
N GLY A 150 -22.38 1.73 6.93
CA GLY A 150 -23.38 2.32 7.83
C GLY A 150 -23.98 3.63 7.29
N LEU A 151 -23.87 3.90 5.98
CA LEU A 151 -24.30 5.16 5.37
C LEU A 151 -25.77 5.16 4.96
N GLY A 152 -26.41 3.98 4.81
CA GLY A 152 -27.81 3.85 4.51
C GLY A 152 -28.26 4.69 3.30
N PRO A 153 -29.33 5.52 3.44
CA PRO A 153 -29.85 6.31 2.32
C PRO A 153 -28.86 7.31 1.72
N PHE A 154 -27.83 7.72 2.45
CA PHE A 154 -26.81 8.63 1.94
C PHE A 154 -26.04 8.03 0.75
N LEU A 155 -25.97 6.71 0.62
CA LEU A 155 -25.31 6.06 -0.51
C LEU A 155 -25.91 6.44 -1.88
N ALA A 156 -27.17 6.89 -1.91
CA ALA A 156 -27.80 7.40 -3.13
C ALA A 156 -27.44 8.86 -3.44
N MET A 157 -26.74 9.56 -2.54
CA MET A 157 -26.37 10.96 -2.69
C MET A 157 -24.93 11.12 -3.21
N PRO A 158 -24.61 12.23 -3.91
CA PRO A 158 -23.24 12.54 -4.32
C PRO A 158 -22.29 12.65 -3.13
N VAL A 159 -21.08 12.06 -3.24
CA VAL A 159 -20.09 11.99 -2.15
C VAL A 159 -19.61 13.37 -1.70
N LYS A 160 -19.64 14.39 -2.57
CA LYS A 160 -19.34 15.79 -2.19
C LYS A 160 -20.24 16.34 -1.07
N THR A 161 -21.40 15.72 -0.82
CA THR A 161 -22.32 16.12 0.26
C THR A 161 -22.01 15.42 1.59
N TYR A 162 -21.06 14.48 1.61
CA TYR A 162 -20.71 13.71 2.79
C TYR A 162 -19.79 14.50 3.72
N SER A 163 -19.93 14.23 5.03
CA SER A 163 -18.90 14.63 5.99
C SER A 163 -17.60 13.86 5.76
N ALA A 164 -16.49 14.36 6.29
CA ALA A 164 -15.20 13.66 6.21
C ALA A 164 -15.27 12.23 6.80
N GLY A 165 -16.02 12.04 7.91
CA GLY A 165 -16.25 10.74 8.51
C GLY A 165 -17.03 9.79 7.60
N MET A 166 -18.07 10.28 6.91
CA MET A 166 -18.85 9.50 5.94
C MET A 166 -18.01 9.10 4.75
N GLN A 167 -17.17 10.01 4.22
CA GLN A 167 -16.25 9.72 3.12
C GLN A 167 -15.24 8.64 3.52
N ALA A 168 -14.67 8.75 4.72
CA ALA A 168 -13.73 7.77 5.26
C ALA A 168 -14.37 6.38 5.44
N ARG A 169 -15.62 6.31 5.93
CA ARG A 169 -16.37 5.06 6.06
C ARG A 169 -16.62 4.40 4.69
N LEU A 170 -17.09 5.18 3.70
CA LEU A 170 -17.30 4.69 2.33
C LEU A 170 -16.02 4.16 1.73
N ALA A 171 -14.95 4.97 1.79
CA ALA A 171 -13.64 4.63 1.22
C ALA A 171 -13.07 3.35 1.83
N PHE A 172 -13.13 3.21 3.16
CA PHE A 172 -12.68 2.02 3.87
C PHE A 172 -13.53 0.80 3.53
N ALA A 173 -14.86 0.92 3.54
CA ALA A 173 -15.79 -0.16 3.22
C ALA A 173 -15.50 -0.72 1.81
N ALA A 174 -15.37 0.16 0.82
CA ALA A 174 -15.09 -0.23 -0.55
C ALA A 174 -13.68 -0.82 -0.75
N ALA A 175 -12.64 -0.23 -0.09
CA ALA A 175 -11.26 -0.71 -0.20
C ALA A 175 -11.05 -2.09 0.43
N THR A 176 -11.80 -2.41 1.48
CA THR A 176 -11.65 -3.66 2.25
C THR A 176 -12.64 -4.75 1.83
N ALA A 177 -13.42 -4.54 0.77
CA ALA A 177 -14.37 -5.50 0.24
C ALA A 177 -13.74 -6.62 -0.60
N VAL A 178 -12.46 -6.47 -0.96
CA VAL A 178 -11.74 -7.39 -1.84
C VAL A 178 -10.79 -8.26 -1.02
N GLU A 179 -10.86 -9.57 -1.21
CA GLU A 179 -9.86 -10.49 -0.69
C GLU A 179 -8.60 -10.41 -1.55
N ALA A 180 -7.44 -10.48 -0.93
CA ALA A 180 -6.17 -10.39 -1.61
C ALA A 180 -5.19 -11.45 -1.13
N ASP A 181 -4.37 -11.93 -2.07
CA ASP A 181 -3.25 -12.81 -1.77
C ASP A 181 -2.07 -12.01 -1.19
N VAL A 182 -1.92 -10.76 -1.65
CA VAL A 182 -0.88 -9.80 -1.21
C VAL A 182 -1.57 -8.56 -0.68
N LEU A 183 -1.35 -8.26 0.60
CA LEU A 183 -1.87 -7.06 1.27
C LEU A 183 -0.74 -6.06 1.49
N LEU A 184 -0.89 -4.86 0.91
CA LEU A 184 0.06 -3.74 1.06
C LEU A 184 -0.59 -2.63 1.89
N MET A 185 0.08 -2.19 2.96
CA MET A 185 -0.44 -1.18 3.88
C MET A 185 0.62 -0.12 4.19
N ASP A 186 0.22 1.16 4.09
CA ASP A 186 1.04 2.31 4.50
C ASP A 186 0.40 2.92 5.75
N GLU A 187 0.84 2.50 6.91
CA GLU A 187 0.30 2.71 8.25
C GLU A 187 -0.96 1.87 8.57
N TRP A 188 -1.21 1.74 9.88
CA TRP A 188 -2.43 1.09 10.38
C TRP A 188 -3.61 2.04 10.30
N ILE A 189 -4.64 1.63 9.60
CA ILE A 189 -5.75 2.50 9.25
C ILE A 189 -6.67 2.69 10.44
N ALA A 190 -6.84 3.94 10.89
CA ALA A 190 -7.84 4.36 11.85
C ALA A 190 -8.82 5.33 11.18
N VAL A 191 -10.07 4.91 10.96
CA VAL A 191 -11.08 5.69 10.23
C VAL A 191 -12.41 5.78 10.97
N GLY A 192 -13.12 6.88 10.79
CA GLY A 192 -14.45 7.10 11.34
C GLY A 192 -14.44 7.41 12.84
N ASP A 193 -15.61 7.30 13.44
CA ASP A 193 -15.80 7.44 14.90
C ASP A 193 -15.41 6.17 15.67
N ALA A 194 -15.42 6.24 16.99
CA ALA A 194 -14.97 5.16 17.86
C ALA A 194 -15.73 3.82 17.65
N GLU A 195 -17.00 3.86 17.25
CA GLU A 195 -17.79 2.66 16.98
C GLU A 195 -17.36 2.03 15.64
N PHE A 196 -17.26 2.85 14.59
CA PHE A 196 -16.80 2.38 13.28
C PHE A 196 -15.35 1.91 13.33
N GLN A 197 -14.48 2.56 14.11
CA GLN A 197 -13.08 2.12 14.29
C GLN A 197 -12.98 0.68 14.80
N LYS A 198 -13.86 0.25 15.71
CA LYS A 198 -13.90 -1.15 16.19
C LYS A 198 -14.29 -2.12 15.08
N LEU A 199 -15.26 -1.75 14.25
CA LEU A 199 -15.69 -2.57 13.10
C LEU A 199 -14.58 -2.63 12.03
N ALA A 200 -13.98 -1.47 11.72
CA ALA A 200 -12.88 -1.35 10.76
C ALA A 200 -11.67 -2.17 11.20
N HIS A 201 -11.28 -2.09 12.46
CA HIS A 201 -10.18 -2.89 13.02
C HIS A 201 -10.45 -4.39 12.88
N LYS A 202 -11.66 -4.86 13.26
CA LYS A 202 -12.04 -6.26 13.11
C LYS A 202 -12.02 -6.73 11.66
N ARG A 203 -12.44 -5.88 10.70
CA ARG A 203 -12.39 -6.20 9.27
C ARG A 203 -10.96 -6.26 8.76
N LEU A 204 -10.13 -5.28 9.17
CA LEU A 204 -8.72 -5.24 8.79
C LEU A 204 -7.94 -6.46 9.29
N LEU A 205 -8.19 -6.89 10.54
CA LEU A 205 -7.60 -8.12 11.09
C LEU A 205 -7.91 -9.34 10.22
N LYS A 206 -9.16 -9.50 9.80
CA LYS A 206 -9.55 -10.61 8.91
C LYS A 206 -8.81 -10.57 7.58
N LEU A 207 -8.59 -9.37 7.00
CA LEU A 207 -7.80 -9.24 5.76
C LEU A 207 -6.33 -9.63 5.99
N VAL A 208 -5.74 -9.15 7.10
CA VAL A 208 -4.35 -9.51 7.46
C VAL A 208 -4.19 -11.01 7.70
N GLU A 209 -5.15 -11.65 8.37
CA GLU A 209 -5.12 -13.10 8.63
C GLU A 209 -5.20 -13.94 7.34
N ARG A 210 -6.01 -13.50 6.37
CA ARG A 210 -6.25 -14.22 5.12
C ARG A 210 -5.18 -13.99 4.06
N ALA A 211 -4.48 -12.85 4.11
CA ALA A 211 -3.45 -12.54 3.15
C ALA A 211 -2.31 -13.57 3.17
N GLY A 212 -1.92 -14.05 1.99
CA GLY A 212 -0.76 -14.91 1.82
C GLY A 212 0.54 -14.18 2.14
N ILE A 213 0.67 -12.92 1.73
CA ILE A 213 1.79 -12.02 2.04
C ILE A 213 1.23 -10.70 2.59
N LEU A 214 1.84 -10.19 3.66
CA LEU A 214 1.62 -8.84 4.18
C LEU A 214 2.88 -8.00 4.00
N VAL A 215 2.76 -6.76 3.50
CA VAL A 215 3.81 -5.74 3.58
C VAL A 215 3.21 -4.51 4.27
N LEU A 216 3.67 -4.23 5.49
CA LEU A 216 3.18 -3.16 6.35
C LEU A 216 4.28 -2.14 6.62
N ALA A 217 4.14 -0.91 6.13
CA ALA A 217 4.94 0.20 6.60
C ALA A 217 4.29 0.78 7.86
N SER A 218 5.04 0.95 8.93
CA SER A 218 4.56 1.63 10.12
C SER A 218 5.70 2.21 10.95
N HIS A 219 5.36 3.26 11.72
CA HIS A 219 6.22 3.81 12.76
C HIS A 219 5.94 3.18 14.14
N ASP A 220 4.83 2.44 14.27
CA ASP A 220 4.46 1.74 15.49
C ASP A 220 5.13 0.36 15.55
N THR A 221 6.15 0.24 16.39
CA THR A 221 6.93 -0.99 16.57
C THR A 221 6.12 -2.12 17.18
N GLU A 222 5.14 -1.82 18.03
CA GLU A 222 4.27 -2.82 18.65
C GLU A 222 3.37 -3.48 17.59
N LEU A 223 2.80 -2.67 16.69
CA LEU A 223 2.05 -3.20 15.55
C LEU A 223 2.91 -4.10 14.65
N LEU A 224 4.15 -3.67 14.36
CA LEU A 224 5.05 -4.48 13.57
C LEU A 224 5.39 -5.82 14.25
N ARG A 225 5.65 -5.82 15.57
CA ARG A 225 5.88 -7.04 16.35
C ARG A 225 4.68 -7.98 16.36
N LEU A 226 3.48 -7.39 16.40
CA LEU A 226 2.24 -8.17 16.47
C LEU A 226 1.88 -8.84 15.14
N TYR A 227 2.09 -8.15 14.02
CA TYR A 227 1.59 -8.59 12.71
C TYR A 227 2.67 -9.03 11.73
N CYS A 228 3.95 -8.75 11.98
CA CYS A 228 5.05 -9.09 11.08
C CYS A 228 5.96 -10.18 11.66
N ASN A 229 6.54 -10.99 10.77
CA ASN A 229 7.58 -11.98 11.11
C ASN A 229 8.95 -11.62 10.52
N LYS A 230 8.98 -10.64 9.63
CA LYS A 230 10.18 -10.10 8.99
C LYS A 230 10.19 -8.60 9.07
N VAL A 231 11.37 -8.00 8.97
CA VAL A 231 11.55 -6.55 8.94
C VAL A 231 12.64 -6.16 7.96
N MET A 232 12.46 -5.00 7.34
CA MET A 232 13.43 -4.35 6.44
C MET A 232 13.43 -2.85 6.72
N ARG A 233 14.62 -2.27 6.86
CA ARG A 233 14.80 -0.83 7.00
C ARG A 233 15.05 -0.20 5.64
N LEU A 234 14.41 0.92 5.40
CA LEU A 234 14.66 1.79 4.26
C LEU A 234 15.27 3.10 4.74
N GLU A 235 16.38 3.51 4.12
CA GLU A 235 17.06 4.76 4.40
C GLU A 235 17.59 5.37 3.11
N GLY A 236 17.09 6.58 2.76
CA GLY A 236 17.48 7.28 1.53
C GLY A 236 17.30 6.46 0.25
N GLY A 237 16.27 5.62 0.17
CA GLY A 237 15.98 4.75 -0.96
C GLY A 237 16.78 3.45 -1.00
N VAL A 238 17.66 3.21 -0.03
CA VAL A 238 18.43 1.97 0.10
C VAL A 238 17.78 1.07 1.14
N ALA A 239 17.63 -0.21 0.82
CA ALA A 239 17.06 -1.19 1.72
C ALA A 239 18.15 -1.99 2.46
N SER A 240 17.92 -2.25 3.76
CA SER A 240 18.67 -3.27 4.48
C SER A 240 18.28 -4.68 3.99
N PRO A 241 19.06 -5.72 4.25
CA PRO A 241 18.59 -7.08 4.09
C PRO A 241 17.32 -7.34 4.91
N VAL A 242 16.42 -8.20 4.37
CA VAL A 242 15.26 -8.69 5.14
C VAL A 242 15.73 -9.58 6.28
N THR A 243 15.29 -9.28 7.49
CA THR A 243 15.67 -10.03 8.71
C THR A 243 14.43 -10.48 9.49
N ASP A 244 14.63 -11.34 10.50
CA ASP A 244 13.58 -11.71 11.45
C ASP A 244 13.13 -10.49 12.25
N ILE A 245 11.83 -10.38 12.55
CA ILE A 245 11.24 -9.28 13.34
C ILE A 245 11.88 -9.12 14.71
N LYS A 246 12.47 -10.17 15.29
CA LYS A 246 13.19 -10.12 16.56
C LYS A 246 14.39 -9.17 16.54
N LYS A 247 14.91 -8.86 15.34
CA LYS A 247 16.02 -7.90 15.16
C LYS A 247 15.55 -6.46 14.94
N LEU A 248 14.26 -6.17 15.15
CA LEU A 248 13.69 -4.84 14.93
C LEU A 248 14.44 -3.75 15.72
N ASP A 249 14.76 -4.00 17.00
CA ASP A 249 15.46 -3.01 17.85
C ASP A 249 16.89 -2.74 17.38
N GLU A 250 17.60 -3.77 16.91
CA GLU A 250 18.94 -3.63 16.33
C GLU A 250 18.89 -2.73 15.09
N LEU A 251 17.91 -2.98 14.19
CA LEU A 251 17.73 -2.18 12.96
C LEU A 251 17.26 -0.74 13.22
N MET A 252 16.69 -0.44 14.39
CA MET A 252 16.28 0.91 14.76
C MET A 252 17.39 1.71 15.45
N ALA A 253 18.37 1.03 16.03
CA ALA A 253 19.49 1.67 16.76
C ALA A 253 20.60 2.19 15.82
N ASP A 254 20.71 1.61 14.63
CA ASP A 254 21.63 2.01 13.55
C ASP A 254 21.06 3.19 12.74
#